data_cc3a280c700d6754b28d5bdc971e6c4d
#
_entry.id   cc3a280c700d6754b28d5bdc971e6c4d
#
_cell.length_a   1.000
_cell.length_b   1.000
_cell.length_c   1.000
_cell.angle_alpha   90.00
_cell.angle_beta   90.00
_cell.angle_gamma   90.00
#
_symmetry.space_group_name_H-M   'P 1'
#
loop_
_entity.id
_entity.type
_entity.pdbx_description
1 polymer ?
#
loop_
_entity_poly.entity_id
_entity_poly.type
_entity_poly.pdbx_seq_one_letter_code
_entity_poly.pdbx_strand_id
1 'polypeptide(L)'
;MRYDRTIIAKNGREIHLRNADAFDGNAIQELFQLTHGETDYLLSYPDENKHDLEERSRLLAEKAESPNAIELLALDGSKLIASAGIHGVGTKYKVSHRAEFGISVLKAYWGLGIGRALMEACIQCAKDAGYVQLELDVVADNTRAIGMYHKAGFVEYGRNPKGFRSRTGAFQEVVSMRAEL
;
A
#
# COMPACT_ATOMS: atom_id res chain seq x y z
N MET A 1 15.34 4.78 1.31
CA MET A 1 14.98 4.34 2.70
C MET A 1 15.18 2.84 2.81
N ARG A 2 15.60 2.32 3.97
CA ARG A 2 15.81 0.88 4.17
C ARG A 2 15.01 0.38 5.36
N TYR A 3 14.34 -0.76 5.19
CA TYR A 3 13.53 -1.40 6.21
C TYR A 3 13.73 -2.91 6.13
N ASP A 4 13.97 -3.54 7.26
CA ASP A 4 14.12 -4.99 7.36
C ASP A 4 13.74 -5.43 8.79
N ARG A 5 12.64 -6.17 8.92
CA ARG A 5 12.14 -6.69 10.20
C ARG A 5 11.33 -7.96 10.02
N THR A 6 11.38 -8.84 11.01
CA THR A 6 10.48 -10.00 11.12
C THR A 6 9.41 -9.71 12.15
N ILE A 7 8.17 -10.05 11.84
CA ILE A 7 7.02 -9.97 12.75
C ILE A 7 6.41 -11.36 12.91
N ILE A 8 5.66 -11.56 14.00
CA ILE A 8 4.86 -12.76 14.21
C ILE A 8 3.40 -12.42 13.89
N ALA A 9 2.85 -13.06 12.88
CA ALA A 9 1.45 -12.95 12.52
C ALA A 9 0.56 -13.61 13.59
N LYS A 10 -0.75 -13.29 13.63
CA LYS A 10 -1.67 -13.82 14.65
C LYS A 10 -1.81 -15.34 14.64
N ASN A 11 -1.49 -16.00 13.53
CA ASN A 11 -1.48 -17.45 13.41
C ASN A 11 -0.14 -18.10 13.78
N GLY A 12 0.80 -17.32 14.35
CA GLY A 12 2.12 -17.78 14.80
C GLY A 12 3.20 -17.86 13.70
N ARG A 13 2.89 -17.52 12.45
CA ARG A 13 3.88 -17.51 11.37
C ARG A 13 4.80 -16.30 11.47
N GLU A 14 6.06 -16.53 11.15
CA GLU A 14 7.04 -15.47 10.94
C GLU A 14 6.83 -14.86 9.56
N ILE A 15 6.67 -13.54 9.50
CA ILE A 15 6.54 -12.77 8.27
C ILE A 15 7.70 -11.79 8.20
N HIS A 16 8.48 -11.88 7.15
CA HIS A 16 9.59 -10.96 6.89
C HIS A 16 9.10 -9.72 6.15
N LEU A 17 9.31 -8.56 6.74
CA LEU A 17 9.01 -7.25 6.15
C LEU A 17 10.31 -6.59 5.71
N ARG A 18 10.46 -6.29 4.43
CA ARG A 18 11.61 -5.58 3.89
C ARG A 18 11.22 -4.60 2.78
N ASN A 19 12.07 -3.65 2.47
CA ASN A 19 11.87 -2.85 1.25
C ASN A 19 12.09 -3.71 -0.01
N ALA A 20 11.37 -3.36 -1.06
CA ALA A 20 11.54 -3.93 -2.38
C ALA A 20 12.87 -3.50 -3.02
N ASP A 21 13.36 -4.31 -3.94
CA ASP A 21 14.48 -3.99 -4.81
C ASP A 21 14.19 -4.36 -6.28
N ALA A 22 15.16 -4.16 -7.16
CA ALA A 22 15.03 -4.40 -8.59
C ALA A 22 14.68 -5.86 -8.95
N PHE A 23 15.01 -6.84 -8.10
CA PHE A 23 14.78 -8.26 -8.36
C PHE A 23 13.35 -8.70 -8.01
N ASP A 24 12.58 -7.87 -7.30
CA ASP A 24 11.22 -8.20 -6.87
C ASP A 24 10.16 -7.98 -7.96
N GLY A 25 10.53 -7.48 -9.13
CA GLY A 25 9.59 -7.08 -10.18
C GLY A 25 8.59 -8.15 -10.58
N ASN A 26 9.02 -9.41 -10.74
CA ASN A 26 8.13 -10.54 -11.06
C ASN A 26 7.20 -10.89 -9.90
N ALA A 27 7.71 -10.97 -8.68
CA ALA A 27 6.91 -11.30 -7.50
C ALA A 27 5.84 -10.23 -7.22
N ILE A 28 6.18 -8.95 -7.41
CA ILE A 28 5.22 -7.85 -7.29
C ILE A 28 4.16 -7.92 -8.39
N GLN A 29 4.52 -8.28 -9.62
CA GLN A 29 3.55 -8.46 -10.69
C GLN A 29 2.57 -9.61 -10.37
N GLU A 30 3.09 -10.73 -9.88
CA GLU A 30 2.24 -11.86 -9.45
C GLU A 30 1.31 -11.46 -8.31
N LEU A 31 1.85 -10.79 -7.28
CA LEU A 31 1.04 -10.26 -6.17
C LEU A 31 -0.05 -9.32 -6.67
N PHE A 32 0.28 -8.40 -7.59
CA PHE A 32 -0.67 -7.47 -8.20
C PHE A 32 -1.82 -8.23 -8.88
N GLN A 33 -1.51 -9.21 -9.75
CA GLN A 33 -2.51 -10.00 -10.45
C GLN A 33 -3.45 -10.72 -9.47
N LEU A 34 -2.89 -11.33 -8.44
CA LEU A 34 -3.67 -12.05 -7.44
C LEU A 34 -4.55 -11.11 -6.62
N THR A 35 -3.98 -10.08 -6.01
CA THR A 35 -4.72 -9.18 -5.11
C THR A 35 -5.82 -8.40 -5.83
N HIS A 36 -5.57 -7.95 -7.07
CA HIS A 36 -6.55 -7.21 -7.87
C HIS A 36 -7.62 -8.14 -8.48
N GLY A 37 -7.37 -9.45 -8.56
CA GLY A 37 -8.38 -10.45 -8.91
C GLY A 37 -9.24 -10.93 -7.74
N GLU A 38 -8.78 -10.75 -6.50
CA GLU A 38 -9.47 -11.24 -5.30
C GLU A 38 -10.53 -10.26 -4.74
N THR A 39 -10.52 -8.99 -5.16
CA THR A 39 -11.39 -7.95 -4.57
C THR A 39 -11.58 -6.75 -5.51
N ASP A 40 -12.73 -6.08 -5.42
CA ASP A 40 -13.03 -4.81 -6.09
C ASP A 40 -12.68 -3.58 -5.22
N TYR A 41 -11.86 -3.73 -4.18
CA TYR A 41 -11.48 -2.61 -3.30
C TYR A 41 -10.25 -1.84 -3.79
N LEU A 42 -9.55 -2.34 -4.81
CA LEU A 42 -8.34 -1.72 -5.36
C LEU A 42 -8.68 -0.85 -6.59
N LEU A 43 -7.85 0.14 -6.85
CA LEU A 43 -8.08 1.15 -7.89
C LEU A 43 -8.16 0.57 -9.31
N SER A 44 -7.41 -0.50 -9.59
CA SER A 44 -7.27 -1.04 -10.94
C SER A 44 -7.62 -2.53 -10.99
N TYR A 45 -7.86 -3.02 -12.20
CA TYR A 45 -8.05 -4.43 -12.49
C TYR A 45 -6.72 -5.10 -12.88
N PRO A 46 -6.64 -6.44 -12.79
CA PRO A 46 -5.41 -7.16 -13.08
C PRO A 46 -4.80 -6.87 -14.46
N ASP A 47 -5.62 -6.67 -15.49
CA ASP A 47 -5.22 -6.42 -16.87
C ASP A 47 -4.83 -4.96 -17.19
N GLU A 48 -4.94 -4.05 -16.23
CA GLU A 48 -4.64 -2.63 -16.42
C GLU A 48 -3.17 -2.27 -16.14
N ASN A 49 -2.45 -3.10 -15.39
CA ASN A 49 -1.02 -2.90 -15.13
C ASN A 49 -0.17 -3.52 -16.25
N LYS A 50 0.27 -2.69 -17.18
CA LYS A 50 0.99 -3.09 -18.40
C LYS A 50 2.48 -2.77 -18.39
N HIS A 51 3.06 -2.38 -17.23
CA HIS A 51 4.50 -2.19 -17.16
C HIS A 51 5.22 -3.49 -17.47
N ASP A 52 6.20 -3.43 -18.37
CA ASP A 52 7.09 -4.55 -18.59
C ASP A 52 8.01 -4.77 -17.38
N LEU A 53 8.67 -5.91 -17.35
CA LEU A 53 9.53 -6.29 -16.23
C LEU A 53 10.70 -5.32 -16.05
N GLU A 54 11.30 -4.87 -17.15
CA GLU A 54 12.48 -4.00 -17.13
C GLU A 54 12.14 -2.63 -16.55
N GLU A 55 11.04 -2.01 -17.01
CA GLU A 55 10.54 -0.76 -16.48
C GLU A 55 10.21 -0.87 -14.99
N ARG A 56 9.54 -1.95 -14.58
CA ARG A 56 9.22 -2.21 -13.17
C ARG A 56 10.46 -2.34 -12.31
N SER A 57 11.44 -3.14 -12.74
CA SER A 57 12.71 -3.32 -12.03
C SER A 57 13.45 -2.00 -11.86
N ARG A 58 13.45 -1.16 -12.89
CA ARG A 58 14.04 0.19 -12.83
C ARG A 58 13.32 1.07 -11.80
N LEU A 59 11.98 1.12 -11.82
CA LEU A 59 11.19 1.90 -10.87
C LEU A 59 11.40 1.43 -9.42
N LEU A 60 11.53 0.13 -9.19
CA LEU A 60 11.83 -0.42 -7.86
C LEU A 60 13.23 -0.04 -7.40
N ALA A 61 14.23 -0.09 -8.29
CA ALA A 61 15.59 0.36 -7.98
C ALA A 61 15.61 1.85 -7.60
N GLU A 62 14.95 2.71 -8.37
CA GLU A 62 14.82 4.14 -8.09
C GLU A 62 14.14 4.37 -6.73
N LYS A 63 13.07 3.65 -6.43
CA LYS A 63 12.35 3.74 -5.15
C LYS A 63 13.20 3.26 -3.98
N ALA A 64 14.01 2.20 -4.16
CA ALA A 64 14.90 1.69 -3.11
C ALA A 64 15.98 2.70 -2.69
N GLU A 65 16.44 3.54 -3.62
CA GLU A 65 17.42 4.63 -3.35
C GLU A 65 16.73 5.95 -2.95
N SER A 66 15.41 6.03 -3.04
CA SER A 66 14.68 7.26 -2.71
C SER A 66 14.78 7.59 -1.20
N PRO A 67 15.00 8.87 -0.84
CA PRO A 67 14.97 9.31 0.55
C PRO A 67 13.55 9.47 1.11
N ASN A 68 12.55 9.53 0.26
CA ASN A 68 11.19 9.93 0.62
C ASN A 68 10.08 9.06 -0.02
N ALA A 69 10.44 7.93 -0.60
CA ALA A 69 9.48 6.91 -1.06
C ALA A 69 9.99 5.52 -0.65
N ILE A 70 9.08 4.60 -0.40
CA ILE A 70 9.42 3.20 -0.11
C ILE A 70 8.31 2.28 -0.62
N GLU A 71 8.70 1.09 -1.04
CA GLU A 71 7.82 -0.06 -1.24
C GLU A 71 8.24 -1.14 -0.25
N LEU A 72 7.35 -1.50 0.66
CA LEU A 72 7.56 -2.56 1.63
C LEU A 72 6.87 -3.84 1.16
N LEU A 73 7.56 -4.94 1.30
CA LEU A 73 7.09 -6.28 0.98
C LEU A 73 6.93 -7.08 2.25
N ALA A 74 5.89 -7.93 2.32
CA ALA A 74 5.72 -8.94 3.35
C ALA A 74 5.86 -10.33 2.74
N LEU A 75 6.75 -11.15 3.28
CA LEU A 75 7.07 -12.49 2.80
C LEU A 75 6.75 -13.54 3.87
N ASP A 76 6.02 -14.59 3.49
CA ASP A 76 5.84 -15.83 4.26
C ASP A 76 6.80 -16.88 3.68
N GLY A 77 7.96 -17.07 4.29
CA GLY A 77 9.09 -17.75 3.67
C GLY A 77 9.56 -17.03 2.39
N SER A 78 9.50 -17.70 1.25
CA SER A 78 9.83 -17.10 -0.06
C SER A 78 8.64 -16.48 -0.78
N LYS A 79 7.42 -16.66 -0.27
CA LYS A 79 6.20 -16.20 -0.94
C LYS A 79 5.92 -14.73 -0.59
N LEU A 80 5.83 -13.87 -1.59
CA LEU A 80 5.34 -12.51 -1.42
C LEU A 80 3.81 -12.53 -1.23
N ILE A 81 3.34 -11.97 -0.12
CA ILE A 81 1.94 -12.05 0.33
C ILE A 81 1.25 -10.70 0.47
N ALA A 82 2.02 -9.62 0.56
CA ALA A 82 1.50 -8.26 0.63
C ALA A 82 2.56 -7.26 0.21
N SER A 83 2.12 -6.11 -0.27
CA SER A 83 2.96 -4.92 -0.41
C SER A 83 2.27 -3.68 0.14
N ALA A 84 3.05 -2.71 0.59
CA ALA A 84 2.58 -1.39 0.97
C ALA A 84 3.66 -0.36 0.67
N GLY A 85 3.25 0.85 0.32
CA GLY A 85 4.24 1.88 0.02
C GLY A 85 3.74 3.28 0.33
N ILE A 86 4.70 4.20 0.35
CA ILE A 86 4.45 5.63 0.39
C ILE A 86 5.21 6.32 -0.73
N HIS A 87 4.63 7.41 -1.21
CA HIS A 87 5.27 8.35 -2.13
C HIS A 87 4.70 9.75 -1.94
N GLY A 88 5.47 10.77 -2.31
CA GLY A 88 5.00 12.15 -2.20
C GLY A 88 3.82 12.46 -3.13
N VAL A 89 2.85 13.22 -2.64
CA VAL A 89 1.70 13.72 -3.44
C VAL A 89 2.17 14.54 -4.64
N GLY A 90 3.33 15.19 -4.51
CA GLY A 90 3.93 15.94 -5.61
C GLY A 90 5.24 16.63 -5.21
N THR A 91 5.92 17.18 -6.21
CA THR A 91 7.25 17.79 -6.05
C THR A 91 7.21 19.31 -5.78
N LYS A 92 6.02 19.93 -5.87
CA LYS A 92 5.90 21.38 -5.62
C LYS A 92 5.94 21.67 -4.12
N TYR A 93 6.63 22.71 -3.72
CA TYR A 93 6.83 23.10 -2.31
C TYR A 93 5.55 23.09 -1.48
N LYS A 94 4.42 23.60 -2.01
CA LYS A 94 3.13 23.68 -1.29
C LYS A 94 2.51 22.32 -0.95
N VAL A 95 2.94 21.24 -1.57
CA VAL A 95 2.42 19.88 -1.35
C VAL A 95 3.50 18.89 -0.93
N SER A 96 4.78 19.31 -0.87
CA SER A 96 5.91 18.42 -0.59
C SER A 96 5.92 17.82 0.83
N HIS A 97 5.09 18.36 1.72
CA HIS A 97 4.90 17.85 3.08
C HIS A 97 3.87 16.70 3.17
N ARG A 98 3.26 16.32 2.04
CA ARG A 98 2.19 15.31 1.96
C ARG A 98 2.68 14.07 1.24
N ALA A 99 2.29 12.91 1.72
CA ALA A 99 2.51 11.63 1.05
C ALA A 99 1.22 10.83 0.91
N GLU A 100 1.17 9.96 -0.08
CA GLU A 100 0.12 8.97 -0.27
C GLU A 100 0.59 7.60 0.18
N PHE A 101 -0.33 6.84 0.77
CA PHE A 101 -0.15 5.47 1.23
C PHE A 101 -1.02 4.52 0.43
N GLY A 102 -0.45 3.41 -0.01
CA GLY A 102 -1.16 2.32 -0.64
C GLY A 102 -0.79 0.98 -0.03
N ILE A 103 -1.72 0.00 -0.05
CA ILE A 103 -1.49 -1.34 0.48
C ILE A 103 -2.33 -2.37 -0.27
N SER A 104 -1.75 -3.53 -0.54
CA SER A 104 -2.45 -4.72 -1.01
C SER A 104 -1.99 -5.94 -0.23
N VAL A 105 -2.92 -6.81 0.13
CA VAL A 105 -2.68 -8.04 0.91
C VAL A 105 -3.50 -9.17 0.29
N LEU A 106 -2.89 -10.32 0.03
CA LEU A 106 -3.60 -11.53 -0.41
C LEU A 106 -4.73 -11.86 0.56
N LYS A 107 -5.90 -12.19 0.03
CA LYS A 107 -7.12 -12.45 0.82
C LYS A 107 -6.95 -13.54 1.87
N ALA A 108 -6.16 -14.58 1.57
CA ALA A 108 -5.83 -15.66 2.51
C ALA A 108 -5.06 -15.18 3.75
N TYR A 109 -4.46 -14.00 3.71
CA TYR A 109 -3.69 -13.41 4.81
C TYR A 109 -4.40 -12.25 5.52
N TRP A 110 -5.67 -12.00 5.18
CA TRP A 110 -6.46 -10.98 5.85
C TRP A 110 -6.74 -11.34 7.31
N GLY A 111 -6.77 -10.35 8.18
CA GLY A 111 -7.05 -10.53 9.61
C GLY A 111 -5.87 -11.02 10.45
N LEU A 112 -4.72 -11.38 9.83
CA LEU A 112 -3.53 -11.89 10.51
C LEU A 112 -2.61 -10.80 11.11
N GLY A 113 -2.94 -9.53 10.94
CA GLY A 113 -2.15 -8.40 11.46
C GLY A 113 -1.09 -7.85 10.50
N ILE A 114 -0.88 -8.50 9.34
CA ILE A 114 0.16 -8.13 8.37
C ILE A 114 -0.07 -6.73 7.80
N GLY A 115 -1.30 -6.42 7.37
CA GLY A 115 -1.64 -5.09 6.85
C GLY A 115 -1.41 -3.97 7.87
N ARG A 116 -1.71 -4.24 9.15
CA ARG A 116 -1.42 -3.30 10.25
C ARG A 116 0.08 -3.07 10.41
N ALA A 117 0.87 -4.12 10.42
CA ALA A 117 2.32 -4.01 10.58
C ALA A 117 2.97 -3.25 9.42
N LEU A 118 2.55 -3.51 8.17
CA LEU A 118 3.01 -2.76 6.99
C LEU A 118 2.63 -1.28 7.08
N MET A 119 1.40 -0.97 7.48
CA MET A 119 0.93 0.40 7.64
C MET A 119 1.72 1.15 8.72
N GLU A 120 1.95 0.53 9.89
CA GLU A 120 2.76 1.11 10.98
C GLU A 120 4.20 1.36 10.51
N ALA A 121 4.79 0.45 9.72
CA ALA A 121 6.10 0.63 9.12
C ALA A 121 6.11 1.79 8.12
N CYS A 122 5.11 1.90 7.25
CA CYS A 122 4.97 3.01 6.30
C CYS A 122 4.77 4.36 7.01
N ILE A 123 4.00 4.42 8.09
CA ILE A 123 3.84 5.63 8.92
C ILE A 123 5.20 6.06 9.49
N GLN A 124 5.99 5.12 10.03
CA GLN A 124 7.32 5.44 10.53
C GLN A 124 8.24 5.94 9.42
N CYS A 125 8.27 5.27 8.27
CA CYS A 125 9.04 5.71 7.10
C CYS A 125 8.62 7.10 6.63
N ALA A 126 7.32 7.43 6.66
CA ALA A 126 6.82 8.76 6.28
C ALA A 126 7.32 9.85 7.25
N LYS A 127 7.31 9.57 8.55
CA LYS A 127 7.90 10.47 9.57
C LYS A 127 9.40 10.68 9.35
N ASP A 128 10.14 9.61 9.13
CA ASP A 128 11.58 9.65 8.90
C ASP A 128 11.94 10.42 7.61
N ALA A 129 11.06 10.39 6.61
CA ALA A 129 11.15 11.17 5.37
C ALA A 129 10.79 12.66 5.55
N GLY A 130 10.28 13.07 6.72
CA GLY A 130 9.88 14.44 7.01
C GLY A 130 8.50 14.84 6.49
N TYR A 131 7.66 13.87 6.13
CA TYR A 131 6.26 14.16 5.82
C TYR A 131 5.49 14.53 7.07
N VAL A 132 4.53 15.43 6.92
CA VAL A 132 3.66 15.94 8.00
C VAL A 132 2.27 15.32 7.92
N GLN A 133 1.90 14.83 6.74
CA GLN A 133 0.57 14.28 6.46
C GLN A 133 0.70 13.05 5.56
N LEU A 134 0.00 11.98 5.93
CA LEU A 134 -0.15 10.77 5.12
C LEU A 134 -1.62 10.60 4.72
N GLU A 135 -1.87 10.38 3.44
CA GLU A 135 -3.20 10.31 2.84
C GLU A 135 -3.46 8.96 2.21
N LEU A 136 -4.72 8.61 2.10
CA LEU A 136 -5.18 7.43 1.36
C LEU A 136 -6.62 7.59 0.90
N ASP A 137 -6.96 6.85 -0.15
CA ASP A 137 -8.34 6.62 -0.57
C ASP A 137 -8.74 5.17 -0.33
N VAL A 138 -9.98 4.94 0.10
CA VAL A 138 -10.50 3.61 0.38
C VAL A 138 -11.97 3.49 -0.04
N VAL A 139 -12.34 2.37 -0.65
CA VAL A 139 -13.75 2.08 -0.96
C VAL A 139 -14.56 1.98 0.33
N ALA A 140 -15.70 2.68 0.42
CA ALA A 140 -16.52 2.79 1.63
C ALA A 140 -16.98 1.43 2.19
N ASP A 141 -17.20 0.45 1.32
CA ASP A 141 -17.58 -0.92 1.69
C ASP A 141 -16.43 -1.73 2.30
N ASN A 142 -15.18 -1.26 2.18
CA ASN A 142 -14.02 -1.89 2.81
C ASN A 142 -13.91 -1.49 4.30
N THR A 143 -14.94 -1.80 5.07
CA THR A 143 -15.05 -1.43 6.49
C THR A 143 -13.91 -1.98 7.35
N ARG A 144 -13.31 -3.11 6.95
CA ARG A 144 -12.13 -3.68 7.61
C ARG A 144 -10.92 -2.76 7.48
N ALA A 145 -10.62 -2.26 6.29
CA ALA A 145 -9.50 -1.35 6.06
C ALA A 145 -9.75 -0.01 6.74
N ILE A 146 -10.96 0.56 6.61
CA ILE A 146 -11.35 1.81 7.28
C ILE A 146 -11.15 1.70 8.79
N GLY A 147 -11.62 0.59 9.42
CA GLY A 147 -11.43 0.36 10.85
C GLY A 147 -9.95 0.21 11.26
N MET A 148 -9.09 -0.31 10.39
CA MET A 148 -7.64 -0.37 10.59
C MET A 148 -7.02 1.04 10.52
N TYR A 149 -7.40 1.84 9.54
CA TYR A 149 -6.92 3.22 9.36
C TYR A 149 -7.32 4.12 10.52
N HIS A 150 -8.58 4.07 10.97
CA HIS A 150 -9.00 4.82 12.17
C HIS A 150 -8.17 4.48 13.42
N LYS A 151 -7.86 3.19 13.65
CA LYS A 151 -7.01 2.77 14.78
C LYS A 151 -5.57 3.27 14.67
N ALA A 152 -5.10 3.60 13.48
CA ALA A 152 -3.79 4.17 13.23
C ALA A 152 -3.78 5.71 13.23
N GLY A 153 -4.93 6.35 13.53
CA GLY A 153 -5.04 7.81 13.62
C GLY A 153 -5.49 8.51 12.35
N PHE A 154 -5.86 7.76 11.31
CA PHE A 154 -6.45 8.38 10.13
C PHE A 154 -7.88 8.86 10.42
N VAL A 155 -8.22 10.03 9.89
CA VAL A 155 -9.56 10.62 9.94
C VAL A 155 -10.09 10.83 8.52
N GLU A 156 -11.39 10.64 8.35
CA GLU A 156 -12.05 10.98 7.09
C GLU A 156 -12.05 12.50 6.89
N TYR A 157 -11.77 12.95 5.66
CA TYR A 157 -11.88 14.36 5.31
C TYR A 157 -12.71 14.62 4.05
N GLY A 158 -13.13 13.56 3.35
CA GLY A 158 -13.97 13.66 2.16
C GLY A 158 -14.57 12.33 1.74
N ARG A 159 -15.68 12.40 0.99
CA ARG A 159 -16.32 11.25 0.36
C ARG A 159 -16.74 11.59 -1.07
N ASN A 160 -16.48 10.67 -1.98
CA ASN A 160 -16.93 10.76 -3.36
C ASN A 160 -17.88 9.59 -3.67
N PRO A 161 -19.19 9.80 -3.76
CA PRO A 161 -20.17 8.73 -4.01
C PRO A 161 -19.98 8.00 -5.34
N LYS A 162 -19.24 8.58 -6.27
CA LYS A 162 -18.91 8.02 -7.59
C LYS A 162 -17.40 7.98 -7.81
N GLY A 163 -16.62 7.68 -6.76
CA GLY A 163 -15.18 7.69 -6.79
C GLY A 163 -14.59 6.66 -7.74
N PHE A 164 -15.11 5.43 -7.71
CA PHE A 164 -14.76 4.39 -8.66
C PHE A 164 -15.98 3.95 -9.47
N ARG A 165 -15.73 3.40 -10.64
CA ARG A 165 -16.74 2.74 -11.46
C ARG A 165 -16.29 1.33 -11.78
N SER A 166 -17.07 0.34 -11.34
CA SER A 166 -16.80 -1.05 -11.66
C SER A 166 -17.06 -1.36 -13.14
N ARG A 167 -16.49 -2.45 -13.63
CA ARG A 167 -16.74 -2.95 -15.02
C ARG A 167 -18.18 -3.35 -15.26
N THR A 168 -18.94 -3.64 -14.19
CA THR A 168 -20.39 -3.89 -14.29
C THR A 168 -21.21 -2.60 -14.41
N GLY A 169 -20.56 -1.42 -14.34
CA GLY A 169 -21.18 -0.11 -14.42
C GLY A 169 -21.65 0.48 -13.09
N ALA A 170 -21.56 -0.26 -11.99
CA ALA A 170 -21.88 0.24 -10.65
C ALA A 170 -20.84 1.28 -10.18
N PHE A 171 -21.29 2.28 -9.45
CA PHE A 171 -20.40 3.22 -8.78
C PHE A 171 -20.09 2.76 -7.36
N GLN A 172 -18.85 3.01 -6.92
CA GLN A 172 -18.40 2.78 -5.56
C GLN A 172 -18.07 4.12 -4.92
N GLU A 173 -18.56 4.32 -3.70
CA GLU A 173 -18.16 5.46 -2.89
C GLU A 173 -16.72 5.28 -2.43
N VAL A 174 -15.91 6.33 -2.56
CA VAL A 174 -14.53 6.40 -2.06
C VAL A 174 -14.47 7.38 -0.91
N VAL A 175 -13.85 6.96 0.17
CA VAL A 175 -13.58 7.74 1.37
C VAL A 175 -12.13 8.18 1.33
N SER A 176 -11.88 9.48 1.37
CA SER A 176 -10.54 10.05 1.51
C SER A 176 -10.20 10.21 2.98
N MET A 177 -9.08 9.64 3.40
CA MET A 177 -8.62 9.66 4.79
C MET A 177 -7.21 10.23 4.89
N ARG A 178 -6.89 10.89 6.02
CA ARG A 178 -5.56 11.43 6.30
C ARG A 178 -5.17 11.22 7.75
N ALA A 179 -3.86 11.09 8.00
CA ALA A 179 -3.26 11.14 9.32
C ALA A 179 -2.25 12.28 9.38
N GLU A 180 -2.22 13.01 10.48
CA GLU A 180 -1.11 13.92 10.83
C GLU A 180 0.01 13.09 11.47
N LEU A 181 1.28 13.33 11.07
CA LEU A 181 2.43 12.50 11.43
C LEU A 181 3.30 13.11 12.54
#